data_8ca388d702e443863ba4921b076c2086
#
_entry.id   8ca388d702e443863ba4921b076c2086
#
_cell.length_a   1.000
_cell.length_b   1.000
_cell.length_c   1.000
_cell.angle_alpha   90.00
_cell.angle_beta   90.00
_cell.angle_gamma   90.00
#
_symmetry.space_group_name_H-M   'P 1'
#
loop_
_entity.id
_entity.type
_entity.pdbx_description
1 polymer ?
#
loop_
_entity_poly.entity_id
_entity_poly.type
_entity_poly.pdbx_seq_one_letter_code
_entity_poly.pdbx_strand_id
1 'polypeptide(L)'
;ELGVIVPPVHIRDDLRLAPGGYRVLLSGVVVALGQVHAHRLLALDPTGTATRGLPGEVTTEPTFGLPAKWITPTERSRAEAAGCTVVDATAVIATHLAELIRRHAHELLGRREAQELLEVAGKTDGKVIEELIPHLMSTGDVIKVLRSLLREGVSIRDLRTILEALADHAGAIKNPD
;
A
#
# COMPACT_ATOMS: atom_id res chain seq x y z
N GLU A 1 -2.11 -6.99 -4.41
CA GLU A 1 -1.11 -7.86 -5.04
C GLU A 1 -0.17 -8.53 -4.03
N LEU A 2 -0.03 -8.01 -2.81
CA LEU A 2 0.78 -8.62 -1.73
C LEU A 2 0.09 -9.81 -1.04
N GLY A 3 -1.17 -10.11 -1.33
CA GLY A 3 -1.92 -11.20 -0.70
C GLY A 3 -2.51 -10.86 0.68
N VAL A 4 -2.61 -9.59 1.01
CA VAL A 4 -3.18 -9.12 2.28
C VAL A 4 -4.65 -8.79 2.11
N ILE A 5 -5.47 -9.10 3.10
CA ILE A 5 -6.86 -8.65 3.18
C ILE A 5 -6.85 -7.18 3.60
N VAL A 6 -7.34 -6.32 2.70
CA VAL A 6 -7.42 -4.88 2.97
C VAL A 6 -8.73 -4.60 3.72
N PRO A 7 -8.68 -3.95 4.90
CA PRO A 7 -9.88 -3.58 5.62
C PRO A 7 -10.68 -2.51 4.85
N PRO A 8 -11.99 -2.36 5.14
CA PRO A 8 -12.81 -1.30 4.53
C PRO A 8 -12.22 0.08 4.78
N VAL A 9 -12.19 0.90 3.72
CA VAL A 9 -11.78 2.30 3.81
C VAL A 9 -12.99 3.16 4.20
N HIS A 10 -12.86 3.87 5.32
CA HIS A 10 -13.88 4.80 5.78
C HIS A 10 -13.49 6.24 5.47
N ILE A 11 -14.32 6.97 4.73
CA ILE A 11 -14.10 8.38 4.42
C ILE A 11 -14.99 9.21 5.34
N ARG A 12 -14.40 10.28 5.91
CA ARG A 12 -15.10 11.23 6.78
C ARG A 12 -14.66 12.64 6.45
N ASP A 13 -15.60 13.59 6.49
CA ASP A 13 -15.29 14.99 6.36
C ASP A 13 -14.60 15.52 7.64
N ASP A 14 -13.59 16.36 7.46
CA ASP A 14 -12.92 17.06 8.56
C ASP A 14 -12.74 18.54 8.21
N LEU A 15 -13.62 19.37 8.75
CA LEU A 15 -13.62 20.82 8.52
C LEU A 15 -12.40 21.57 9.07
N ARG A 16 -11.53 20.89 9.81
CA ARG A 16 -10.26 21.47 10.32
C ARG A 16 -9.13 21.40 9.30
N LEU A 17 -9.30 20.63 8.23
CA LEU A 17 -8.32 20.57 7.15
C LEU A 17 -8.46 21.77 6.22
N ALA A 18 -7.34 22.21 5.65
CA ALA A 18 -7.37 23.21 4.60
C ALA A 18 -8.16 22.72 3.38
N PRO A 19 -8.74 23.60 2.55
CA PRO A 19 -9.45 23.20 1.34
C PRO A 19 -8.59 22.28 0.47
N GLY A 20 -9.17 21.12 0.09
CA GLY A 20 -8.46 20.10 -0.66
C GLY A 20 -7.46 19.28 0.14
N GLY A 21 -7.26 19.57 1.41
CA GLY A 21 -6.43 18.78 2.30
C GLY A 21 -7.07 17.44 2.66
N TYR A 22 -6.27 16.39 2.76
CA TYR A 22 -6.69 15.10 3.28
C TYR A 22 -5.64 14.50 4.20
N ARG A 23 -6.07 13.59 5.05
CA ARG A 23 -5.18 12.76 5.88
C ARG A 23 -5.62 11.30 5.85
N VAL A 24 -4.67 10.41 5.91
CA VAL A 24 -4.92 8.98 6.00
C VAL A 24 -4.53 8.50 7.38
N LEU A 25 -5.43 7.73 8.00
CA LEU A 25 -5.22 7.14 9.32
C LEU A 25 -5.21 5.62 9.19
N LEU A 26 -4.25 5.00 9.85
CA LEU A 26 -4.22 3.56 10.07
C LEU A 26 -4.36 3.31 11.57
N SER A 27 -5.39 2.55 11.96
CA SER A 27 -5.69 2.27 13.38
C SER A 27 -5.75 3.54 14.26
N GLY A 28 -6.24 4.66 13.71
CA GLY A 28 -6.34 5.94 14.41
C GLY A 28 -5.08 6.81 14.40
N VAL A 29 -3.95 6.30 13.89
CA VAL A 29 -2.69 7.03 13.75
C VAL A 29 -2.62 7.65 12.35
N VAL A 30 -2.24 8.93 12.25
CA VAL A 30 -2.03 9.61 10.97
C VAL A 30 -0.75 9.06 10.32
N VAL A 31 -0.89 8.41 9.18
CA VAL A 31 0.22 7.84 8.41
C VAL A 31 0.58 8.67 7.18
N ALA A 32 -0.33 9.53 6.73
CA ALA A 32 -0.06 10.43 5.62
C ALA A 32 -0.95 11.68 5.64
N LEU A 33 -0.43 12.73 5.04
CA LEU A 33 -1.11 13.98 4.74
C LEU A 33 -0.92 14.30 3.27
N GLY A 34 -1.89 14.95 2.67
CA GLY A 34 -1.79 15.43 1.29
C GLY A 34 -2.76 16.56 1.02
N GLN A 35 -2.58 17.18 -0.13
CA GLN A 35 -3.47 18.22 -0.64
C GLN A 35 -3.69 18.00 -2.14
N VAL A 36 -4.93 18.18 -2.57
CA VAL A 36 -5.34 18.09 -3.97
C VAL A 36 -6.21 19.28 -4.35
N HIS A 37 -6.28 19.57 -5.63
CA HIS A 37 -7.16 20.61 -6.19
C HIS A 37 -8.23 19.96 -7.07
N ALA A 38 -9.47 19.91 -6.61
CA ALA A 38 -10.57 19.18 -7.25
C ALA A 38 -10.82 19.55 -8.72
N HIS A 39 -10.52 20.79 -9.11
CA HIS A 39 -10.76 21.33 -10.47
C HIS A 39 -9.47 21.50 -11.29
N ARG A 40 -8.36 20.94 -10.83
CA ARG A 40 -7.07 20.99 -11.51
C ARG A 40 -6.57 19.59 -11.81
N LEU A 41 -5.57 19.52 -12.65
CA LEU A 41 -4.84 18.30 -12.99
C LEU A 41 -3.42 18.41 -12.46
N LEU A 42 -2.86 17.30 -12.04
CA LEU A 42 -1.47 17.21 -11.61
C LEU A 42 -0.61 16.73 -12.79
N ALA A 43 0.29 17.59 -13.25
CA ALA A 43 1.30 17.26 -14.24
C ALA A 43 2.56 16.78 -13.49
N LEU A 44 2.85 15.49 -13.61
CA LEU A 44 4.03 14.84 -13.03
C LEU A 44 5.21 15.00 -13.98
N ASP A 45 6.34 15.44 -13.44
CA ASP A 45 7.57 15.68 -14.20
C ASP A 45 8.76 15.05 -13.47
N PRO A 46 9.02 13.74 -13.70
CA PRO A 46 10.13 13.06 -13.05
C PRO A 46 11.51 13.67 -13.34
N THR A 47 11.64 14.42 -14.43
CA THR A 47 12.89 15.06 -14.85
C THR A 47 13.08 16.46 -14.24
N GLY A 48 11.98 17.08 -13.76
CA GLY A 48 11.96 18.45 -13.26
C GLY A 48 12.17 19.52 -14.34
N THR A 49 12.10 19.17 -15.61
CA THR A 49 12.35 20.08 -16.75
C THR A 49 11.12 20.33 -17.61
N ALA A 50 10.24 19.35 -17.74
CA ALA A 50 9.08 19.40 -18.62
C ALA A 50 8.04 20.44 -18.17
N THR A 51 7.90 20.66 -16.87
CA THR A 51 6.94 21.63 -16.32
C THR A 51 7.43 23.08 -16.35
N ARG A 52 8.70 23.37 -16.71
CA ARG A 52 9.27 24.73 -16.64
C ARG A 52 8.49 25.79 -17.41
N GLY A 53 7.95 25.44 -18.58
CA GLY A 53 7.18 26.35 -19.42
C GLY A 53 5.65 26.28 -19.23
N LEU A 54 5.15 25.49 -18.26
CA LEU A 54 3.73 25.35 -18.02
C LEU A 54 3.25 26.34 -16.95
N PRO A 55 2.13 27.04 -17.16
CA PRO A 55 1.49 27.81 -16.11
C PRO A 55 0.91 26.85 -15.05
N GLY A 56 0.98 27.26 -13.78
CA GLY A 56 0.41 26.47 -12.70
C GLY A 56 1.18 26.57 -11.39
N GLU A 57 0.70 25.90 -10.38
CA GLU A 57 1.24 25.91 -9.03
C GLU A 57 2.24 24.74 -8.86
N VAL A 58 3.48 25.08 -8.51
CA VAL A 58 4.53 24.08 -8.27
C VAL A 58 4.23 23.31 -6.98
N THR A 59 4.36 22.01 -7.04
CA THR A 59 4.11 21.11 -5.90
C THR A 59 5.00 19.87 -5.98
N THR A 60 4.87 19.01 -4.99
CA THR A 60 5.47 17.68 -4.97
C THR A 60 4.34 16.65 -4.89
N GLU A 61 4.39 15.64 -5.72
CA GLU A 61 3.43 14.54 -5.71
C GLU A 61 3.55 13.75 -4.38
N PRO A 62 2.44 13.49 -3.67
CA PRO A 62 2.49 13.02 -2.28
C PRO A 62 2.93 11.56 -2.11
N THR A 63 2.89 10.73 -3.16
CA THR A 63 3.18 9.29 -3.08
C THR A 63 4.67 8.99 -3.15
N PHE A 64 5.33 9.53 -4.17
CA PHE A 64 6.73 9.22 -4.52
C PHE A 64 7.65 10.43 -4.38
N GLY A 65 7.11 11.60 -4.03
CA GLY A 65 7.88 12.81 -3.89
C GLY A 65 8.36 13.39 -5.23
N LEU A 66 7.68 13.08 -6.33
CA LEU A 66 8.08 13.56 -7.66
C LEU A 66 7.76 15.05 -7.84
N PRO A 67 8.63 15.80 -8.53
CA PRO A 67 8.31 17.16 -8.94
C PRO A 67 7.02 17.18 -9.76
N ALA A 68 6.13 18.11 -9.46
CA ALA A 68 4.84 18.19 -10.12
C ALA A 68 4.31 19.62 -10.17
N LYS A 69 3.28 19.85 -10.96
CA LYS A 69 2.61 21.13 -11.05
C LYS A 69 1.10 20.95 -11.19
N TRP A 70 0.32 21.66 -10.39
CA TRP A 70 -1.12 21.75 -10.56
C TRP A 70 -1.43 22.72 -11.70
N ILE A 71 -2.03 22.18 -12.79
CA ILE A 71 -2.38 22.90 -14.01
C ILE A 71 -3.91 22.96 -14.19
N THR A 72 -4.37 23.88 -15.04
CA THR A 72 -5.77 23.87 -15.48
C THR A 72 -6.03 22.74 -16.49
N PRO A 73 -7.28 22.26 -16.62
CA PRO A 73 -7.62 21.26 -17.63
C PRO A 73 -7.27 21.65 -19.08
N THR A 74 -7.27 22.95 -19.37
CA THR A 74 -6.91 23.49 -20.69
C THR A 74 -5.43 23.29 -21.06
N GLU A 75 -4.56 23.15 -20.06
CA GLU A 75 -3.13 22.92 -20.25
C GLU A 75 -2.74 21.43 -20.42
N ARG A 76 -3.72 20.50 -20.31
CA ARG A 76 -3.46 19.05 -20.37
C ARG A 76 -2.61 18.67 -21.58
N SER A 77 -3.09 18.98 -22.79
CA SER A 77 -2.41 18.58 -24.03
C SER A 77 -1.00 19.17 -24.15
N ARG A 78 -0.80 20.38 -23.63
CA ARG A 78 0.51 21.02 -23.61
C ARG A 78 1.46 20.33 -22.62
N ALA A 79 0.97 19.92 -21.46
CA ALA A 79 1.75 19.18 -20.47
C ALA A 79 2.14 17.79 -21.00
N GLU A 80 1.20 17.07 -21.60
CA GLU A 80 1.44 15.76 -22.22
C GLU A 80 2.45 15.86 -23.38
N ALA A 81 2.33 16.87 -24.25
CA ALA A 81 3.30 17.12 -25.31
C ALA A 81 4.70 17.49 -24.78
N ALA A 82 4.79 18.08 -23.59
CA ALA A 82 6.07 18.34 -22.93
C ALA A 82 6.66 17.10 -22.23
N GLY A 83 5.97 15.95 -22.23
CA GLY A 83 6.41 14.71 -21.64
C GLY A 83 5.97 14.49 -20.19
N CYS A 84 5.02 15.30 -19.68
CA CYS A 84 4.43 15.08 -18.34
C CYS A 84 3.38 13.96 -18.38
N THR A 85 3.29 13.21 -17.30
CA THR A 85 2.12 12.38 -17.01
C THR A 85 1.08 13.23 -16.30
N VAL A 86 -0.15 13.31 -16.84
CA VAL A 86 -1.20 14.16 -16.30
C VAL A 86 -2.32 13.34 -15.68
N VAL A 87 -2.57 13.54 -14.38
CA VAL A 87 -3.56 12.82 -13.60
C VAL A 87 -4.53 13.77 -12.91
N ASP A 88 -5.71 13.31 -12.57
CA ASP A 88 -6.68 14.07 -11.77
C ASP A 88 -6.48 13.87 -10.25
N ALA A 89 -7.19 14.67 -9.46
CA ALA A 89 -7.12 14.63 -8.01
C ALA A 89 -7.52 13.25 -7.43
N THR A 90 -8.48 12.57 -8.06
CA THR A 90 -8.93 11.25 -7.62
C THR A 90 -7.84 10.21 -7.81
N ALA A 91 -7.17 10.24 -8.96
CA ALA A 91 -6.04 9.34 -9.23
C ALA A 91 -4.87 9.59 -8.27
N VAL A 92 -4.59 10.84 -7.91
CA VAL A 92 -3.56 11.19 -6.90
C VAL A 92 -3.88 10.54 -5.56
N ILE A 93 -5.10 10.72 -5.05
CA ILE A 93 -5.52 10.15 -3.76
C ILE A 93 -5.50 8.61 -3.81
N ALA A 94 -6.03 8.02 -4.89
CA ALA A 94 -6.09 6.57 -5.05
C ALA A 94 -4.68 5.94 -5.09
N THR A 95 -3.75 6.55 -5.83
CA THR A 95 -2.36 6.09 -5.89
C THR A 95 -1.67 6.22 -4.53
N HIS A 96 -1.86 7.33 -3.84
CA HIS A 96 -1.29 7.55 -2.51
C HIS A 96 -1.83 6.52 -1.51
N LEU A 97 -3.14 6.29 -1.49
CA LEU A 97 -3.75 5.28 -0.63
C LEU A 97 -3.24 3.87 -0.95
N ALA A 98 -3.14 3.50 -2.23
CA ALA A 98 -2.63 2.20 -2.64
C ALA A 98 -1.20 1.97 -2.17
N GLU A 99 -0.34 2.98 -2.29
CA GLU A 99 1.04 2.91 -1.82
C GLU A 99 1.15 2.85 -0.30
N LEU A 100 0.30 3.58 0.43
CA LEU A 100 0.24 3.49 1.89
C LEU A 100 -0.19 2.09 2.35
N ILE A 101 -1.20 1.49 1.71
CA ILE A 101 -1.61 0.10 1.97
C ILE A 101 -0.44 -0.85 1.73
N ARG A 102 0.32 -0.65 0.66
CA ARG A 102 1.49 -1.47 0.35
C ARG A 102 2.58 -1.34 1.40
N ARG A 103 2.93 -0.12 1.82
CA ARG A 103 3.96 0.15 2.83
C ARG A 103 3.59 -0.39 4.21
N HIS A 104 2.32 -0.31 4.56
CA HIS A 104 1.81 -0.74 5.87
C HIS A 104 1.16 -2.13 5.83
N ALA A 105 1.41 -2.92 4.77
CA ALA A 105 0.80 -4.24 4.60
C ALA A 105 1.04 -5.17 5.80
N HIS A 106 2.24 -5.10 6.40
CA HIS A 106 2.62 -5.88 7.57
C HIS A 106 1.83 -5.49 8.84
N GLU A 107 1.38 -4.23 8.94
CA GLU A 107 0.54 -3.76 10.05
C GLU A 107 -0.93 -4.17 9.86
N LEU A 108 -1.38 -4.29 8.61
CA LEU A 108 -2.72 -4.73 8.25
C LEU A 108 -2.95 -6.23 8.51
N LEU A 109 -1.88 -7.03 8.53
CA LEU A 109 -1.96 -8.45 8.85
C LEU A 109 -2.02 -8.65 10.37
N GLY A 110 -3.22 -8.51 10.95
CA GLY A 110 -3.48 -8.86 12.35
C GLY A 110 -3.68 -10.37 12.54
N ARG A 111 -3.97 -10.76 13.79
CA ARG A 111 -4.23 -12.17 14.12
C ARG A 111 -5.48 -12.69 13.42
N ARG A 112 -6.54 -11.89 13.34
CA ARG A 112 -7.79 -12.25 12.67
C ARG A 112 -7.60 -12.44 11.18
N GLU A 113 -6.96 -11.48 10.53
CA GLU A 113 -6.69 -11.52 9.09
C GLU A 113 -5.80 -12.73 8.72
N ALA A 114 -4.81 -13.03 9.55
CA ALA A 114 -3.97 -14.21 9.38
C ALA A 114 -4.75 -15.51 9.55
N GLN A 115 -5.67 -15.59 10.53
CA GLN A 115 -6.53 -16.76 10.68
C GLN A 115 -7.44 -16.95 9.48
N GLU A 116 -8.07 -15.89 8.96
CA GLU A 116 -8.88 -15.95 7.74
C GLU A 116 -8.07 -16.46 6.54
N LEU A 117 -6.83 -16.00 6.39
CA LEU A 117 -5.93 -16.49 5.32
C LEU A 117 -5.59 -17.98 5.50
N LEU A 118 -5.28 -18.41 6.73
CA LEU A 118 -4.97 -19.82 7.03
C LEU A 118 -6.20 -20.72 6.84
N GLU A 119 -7.40 -20.26 7.19
CA GLU A 119 -8.64 -21.00 6.95
C GLU A 119 -8.93 -21.17 5.44
N VAL A 120 -8.69 -20.13 4.65
CA VAL A 120 -8.83 -20.21 3.18
C VAL A 120 -7.82 -21.21 2.60
N ALA A 121 -6.55 -21.13 3.01
CA ALA A 121 -5.52 -22.05 2.59
C ALA A 121 -5.81 -23.49 3.05
N GLY A 122 -6.37 -23.67 4.24
CA GLY A 122 -6.73 -24.98 4.79
C GLY A 122 -7.79 -25.74 3.99
N LYS A 123 -8.59 -25.04 3.20
CA LYS A 123 -9.57 -25.70 2.30
C LYS A 123 -8.92 -26.47 1.17
N THR A 124 -7.72 -26.08 0.76
CA THR A 124 -6.94 -26.71 -0.33
C THR A 124 -5.77 -27.52 0.19
N ASP A 125 -5.10 -27.04 1.23
CA ASP A 125 -3.83 -27.56 1.72
C ASP A 125 -3.85 -27.86 3.24
N GLY A 126 -4.99 -28.37 3.75
CA GLY A 126 -5.24 -28.59 5.18
C GLY A 126 -4.17 -29.44 5.88
N LYS A 127 -3.62 -30.45 5.19
CA LYS A 127 -2.59 -31.33 5.77
C LYS A 127 -1.31 -30.60 6.16
N VAL A 128 -0.83 -29.68 5.32
CA VAL A 128 0.37 -28.87 5.59
C VAL A 128 0.15 -27.96 6.79
N ILE A 129 -1.04 -27.38 6.89
CA ILE A 129 -1.39 -26.51 8.02
C ILE A 129 -1.50 -27.30 9.32
N GLU A 130 -2.15 -28.45 9.29
CA GLU A 130 -2.29 -29.35 10.47
C GLU A 130 -0.92 -29.86 10.94
N GLU A 131 0.01 -30.15 10.05
CA GLU A 131 1.37 -30.53 10.39
C GLU A 131 2.17 -29.37 10.99
N LEU A 132 2.06 -28.18 10.40
CA LEU A 132 2.80 -27.01 10.82
C LEU A 132 2.26 -26.42 12.13
N ILE A 133 0.93 -26.26 12.25
CA ILE A 133 0.28 -25.58 13.37
C ILE A 133 -0.66 -26.53 14.14
N PRO A 134 -0.50 -26.72 15.43
CA PRO A 134 0.46 -26.08 16.35
C PRO A 134 1.76 -26.86 16.56
N HIS A 135 1.96 -27.97 15.84
CA HIS A 135 2.97 -28.98 16.18
C HIS A 135 4.41 -28.50 15.99
N LEU A 136 4.69 -27.84 14.85
CA LEU A 136 6.02 -27.36 14.50
C LEU A 136 6.20 -25.88 14.83
N MET A 137 5.18 -25.06 14.60
CA MET A 137 5.19 -23.62 14.88
C MET A 137 3.86 -23.17 15.52
N SER A 138 3.93 -22.15 16.36
CA SER A 138 2.71 -21.48 16.83
C SER A 138 2.11 -20.60 15.72
N THR A 139 0.79 -20.39 15.74
CA THR A 139 0.14 -19.41 14.85
C THR A 139 0.81 -18.02 14.94
N GLY A 140 1.29 -17.65 16.15
CA GLY A 140 1.99 -16.39 16.37
C GLY A 140 3.30 -16.29 15.60
N ASP A 141 4.07 -17.38 15.54
CA ASP A 141 5.34 -17.40 14.81
C ASP A 141 5.12 -17.37 13.30
N VAL A 142 4.13 -18.11 12.80
CA VAL A 142 3.72 -18.00 11.39
C VAL A 142 3.34 -16.56 11.03
N ILE A 143 2.56 -15.88 11.88
CA ILE A 143 2.20 -14.47 11.67
C ILE A 143 3.44 -13.57 11.63
N LYS A 144 4.42 -13.79 12.52
CA LYS A 144 5.68 -13.01 12.51
C LYS A 144 6.42 -13.16 11.19
N VAL A 145 6.55 -14.38 10.68
CA VAL A 145 7.19 -14.65 9.40
C VAL A 145 6.44 -13.95 8.26
N LEU A 146 5.12 -14.10 8.17
CA LEU A 146 4.32 -13.44 7.15
C LEU A 146 4.45 -11.92 7.20
N ARG A 147 4.48 -11.33 8.39
CA ARG A 147 4.72 -9.89 8.59
C ARG A 147 6.12 -9.46 8.15
N SER A 148 7.14 -10.29 8.41
CA SER A 148 8.50 -9.99 7.96
C SER A 148 8.59 -10.00 6.43
N LEU A 149 8.00 -10.98 5.77
CA LEU A 149 7.91 -11.01 4.30
C LEU A 149 7.22 -9.76 3.75
N LEU A 150 6.09 -9.37 4.33
CA LEU A 150 5.37 -8.15 3.91
C LEU A 150 6.18 -6.86 4.15
N ARG A 151 6.95 -6.79 5.24
CA ARG A 151 7.81 -5.64 5.55
C ARG A 151 8.92 -5.48 4.51
N GLU A 152 9.42 -6.59 3.99
CA GLU A 152 10.40 -6.64 2.90
C GLU A 152 9.77 -6.49 1.51
N GLY A 153 8.43 -6.31 1.44
CA GLY A 153 7.70 -6.17 0.18
C GLY A 153 7.48 -7.48 -0.56
N VAL A 154 7.74 -8.62 0.09
CA VAL A 154 7.51 -9.93 -0.48
C VAL A 154 6.03 -10.29 -0.39
N SER A 155 5.45 -10.76 -1.49
CA SER A 155 4.05 -11.19 -1.54
C SER A 155 3.82 -12.48 -0.76
N ILE A 156 2.78 -12.50 0.07
CA ILE A 156 2.29 -13.69 0.77
C ILE A 156 1.12 -14.37 0.05
N ARG A 157 0.89 -14.02 -1.21
CA ARG A 157 -0.22 -14.55 -2.01
C ARG A 157 -0.12 -16.06 -2.23
N ASP A 158 1.09 -16.55 -2.44
CA ASP A 158 1.38 -17.99 -2.50
C ASP A 158 1.65 -18.53 -1.09
N LEU A 159 0.59 -18.49 -0.28
CA LEU A 159 0.65 -18.90 1.12
C LEU A 159 1.02 -20.39 1.24
N ARG A 160 0.61 -21.22 0.27
CA ARG A 160 0.95 -22.64 0.22
C ARG A 160 2.46 -22.86 0.22
N THR A 161 3.16 -22.31 -0.76
CA THR A 161 4.62 -22.46 -0.86
C THR A 161 5.33 -21.95 0.39
N ILE A 162 4.83 -20.84 0.99
CA ILE A 162 5.39 -20.31 2.24
C ILE A 162 5.20 -21.30 3.39
N LEU A 163 4.00 -21.89 3.56
CA LEU A 163 3.72 -22.81 4.65
C LEU A 163 4.47 -24.14 4.46
N GLU A 164 4.60 -24.66 3.24
CA GLU A 164 5.42 -25.82 2.92
C GLU A 164 6.90 -25.58 3.30
N ALA A 165 7.46 -24.45 2.89
CA ALA A 165 8.83 -24.08 3.25
C ALA A 165 9.02 -23.94 4.78
N LEU A 166 8.02 -23.41 5.49
CA LEU A 166 8.06 -23.31 6.95
C LEU A 166 8.02 -24.71 7.59
N ALA A 167 7.19 -25.64 7.12
CA ALA A 167 7.10 -26.99 7.64
C ALA A 167 8.43 -27.74 7.45
N ASP A 168 9.05 -27.62 6.28
CA ASP A 168 10.33 -28.26 5.98
C ASP A 168 11.48 -27.75 6.86
N HIS A 169 11.45 -26.47 7.25
CA HIS A 169 12.54 -25.85 7.99
C HIS A 169 12.27 -25.64 9.48
N ALA A 170 11.03 -25.84 9.93
CA ALA A 170 10.64 -25.58 11.33
C ALA A 170 11.46 -26.36 12.36
N GLY A 171 11.94 -27.53 12.01
CA GLY A 171 12.82 -28.33 12.87
C GLY A 171 14.24 -27.76 13.03
N ALA A 172 14.69 -26.94 12.09
CA ALA A 172 16.02 -26.33 12.09
C ALA A 172 16.02 -24.91 12.66
N ILE A 173 14.87 -24.23 12.61
CA ILE A 173 14.72 -22.83 13.06
C ILE A 173 14.12 -22.83 14.47
N LYS A 174 14.98 -22.88 15.48
CA LYS A 174 14.54 -22.75 16.89
C LYS A 174 14.26 -21.30 17.32
N ASN A 175 14.58 -20.30 16.47
CA ASN A 175 14.34 -18.88 16.73
C ASN A 175 14.11 -18.13 15.41
N PRO A 176 12.93 -17.56 15.13
CA PRO A 176 12.62 -16.83 13.91
C PRO A 176 13.05 -15.34 13.94
N ASP A 177 13.86 -14.92 14.95
CA ASP A 177 14.41 -13.56 15.08
C ASP A 177 15.69 -13.39 14.28
#